data_069e53fc74debda2f78f428edc06554a
#
_entry.id   069e53fc74debda2f78f428edc06554a
#
_cell.length_a   1.000
_cell.length_b   1.000
_cell.length_c   1.000
_cell.angle_alpha   90.00
_cell.angle_beta   90.00
_cell.angle_gamma   90.00
#
_symmetry.space_group_name_H-M   'P 1'
#
loop_
_entity.id
_entity.type
_entity.pdbx_description
1 polymer ?
#
loop_
_entity_poly.entity_id
_entity_poly.type
_entity_poly.pdbx_seq_one_letter_code
_entity_poly.pdbx_strand_id
1 'polypeptide(L)'
;MTKYIIDESNEIYYEYVPPKEGGVTFVFVNALTGNTSAWNGQIADLITEKNHGYLAYNFRGQIYSKFDKNLVLDTEIIVTDLIKLINYVDPTKIILVGLSIGGLYASMAVERGLKAEGLILINTLRKPSRRLNWINHAMVNAAKVGGPALIMDMGMPVIASPEFLINMEEKALDPRIFVYRMI
;
A
#
# COMPACT_ATOMS: atom_id res chain seq x y z
N MET A 1 15.51 6.67 7.41
CA MET A 1 14.13 6.16 7.27
C MET A 1 13.27 6.88 8.27
N THR A 2 12.23 7.57 7.82
CA THR A 2 11.36 8.37 8.70
C THR A 2 10.24 7.50 9.25
N LYS A 3 9.95 7.62 10.54
CA LYS A 3 8.97 6.79 11.23
C LYS A 3 8.05 7.65 12.10
N TYR A 4 6.77 7.33 12.05
CA TYR A 4 5.79 7.82 13.01
C TYR A 4 5.66 6.79 14.12
N ILE A 5 6.07 7.16 15.34
CA ILE A 5 6.05 6.27 16.51
C ILE A 5 4.66 6.36 17.15
N ILE A 6 3.96 5.22 17.20
CA ILE A 6 2.67 5.12 17.86
C ILE A 6 2.86 4.79 19.34
N ASP A 7 3.71 3.77 19.61
CA ASP A 7 4.14 3.33 20.93
C ASP A 7 5.43 2.50 20.82
N GLU A 8 5.88 1.85 21.89
CA GLU A 8 7.13 1.07 21.93
C GLU A 8 7.15 -0.12 20.95
N SER A 9 5.98 -0.66 20.60
CA SER A 9 5.83 -1.86 19.75
C SER A 9 5.30 -1.55 18.36
N ASN A 10 4.81 -0.35 18.11
CA ASN A 10 4.10 0.03 16.90
C ASN A 10 4.69 1.30 16.29
N GLU A 11 5.07 1.23 15.02
CA GLU A 11 5.58 2.36 14.25
C GLU A 11 5.17 2.25 12.78
N ILE A 12 5.00 3.38 12.11
CA ILE A 12 4.67 3.49 10.70
C ILE A 12 5.85 4.12 9.96
N TYR A 13 6.38 3.41 8.98
CA TYR A 13 7.34 3.97 8.03
C TYR A 13 6.61 4.84 7.03
N TYR A 14 7.16 6.04 6.76
CA TYR A 14 6.64 6.93 5.74
C TYR A 14 7.73 7.73 5.05
N GLU A 15 7.41 8.22 3.88
CA GLU A 15 8.18 9.12 3.04
C GLU A 15 7.33 10.36 2.77
N TYR A 16 7.88 11.54 3.02
CA TYR A 16 7.18 12.80 2.80
C TYR A 16 8.07 13.81 2.12
N VAL A 17 7.56 14.40 1.06
CA VAL A 17 8.12 15.56 0.38
C VAL A 17 7.03 16.63 0.30
N PRO A 18 7.23 17.80 0.92
CA PRO A 18 6.23 18.87 0.87
C PRO A 18 6.06 19.41 -0.55
N PRO A 19 4.86 19.89 -0.91
CA PRO A 19 4.65 20.55 -2.19
C PRO A 19 5.37 21.90 -2.22
N LYS A 20 5.72 22.37 -3.41
CA LYS A 20 6.13 23.74 -3.63
C LYS A 20 4.89 24.66 -3.71
N GLU A 21 5.12 25.97 -3.81
CA GLU A 21 4.05 26.96 -3.86
C GLU A 21 2.99 26.61 -4.93
N GLY A 22 1.72 26.66 -4.55
CA GLY A 22 0.59 26.29 -5.41
C GLY A 22 0.35 24.78 -5.59
N GLY A 23 1.23 23.91 -5.09
CA GLY A 23 1.10 22.47 -5.19
C GLY A 23 0.12 21.87 -4.15
N VAL A 24 -0.17 20.59 -4.35
CA VAL A 24 -0.95 19.74 -3.43
C VAL A 24 -0.11 18.54 -2.99
N THR A 25 -0.48 17.89 -1.90
CA THR A 25 0.17 16.67 -1.43
C THR A 25 -0.65 15.44 -1.84
N PHE A 26 -0.06 14.54 -2.63
CA PHE A 26 -0.65 13.23 -2.92
C PHE A 26 -0.35 12.26 -1.78
N VAL A 27 -1.37 11.73 -1.14
CA VAL A 27 -1.25 10.74 -0.07
C VAL A 27 -1.54 9.36 -0.63
N PHE A 28 -0.52 8.52 -0.74
CA PHE A 28 -0.60 7.20 -1.33
C PHE A 28 -0.93 6.13 -0.28
N VAL A 29 -2.06 5.46 -0.48
CA VAL A 29 -2.58 4.41 0.39
C VAL A 29 -2.44 3.07 -0.31
N ASN A 30 -1.55 2.22 0.20
CA ASN A 30 -1.09 0.98 -0.42
C ASN A 30 -2.20 -0.07 -0.63
N ALA A 31 -1.98 -0.98 -1.57
CA ALA A 31 -2.63 -2.28 -1.58
C ALA A 31 -2.17 -3.15 -0.40
N LEU A 32 -2.87 -4.25 -0.13
CA LEU A 32 -2.58 -5.15 0.99
C LEU A 32 -1.12 -5.65 1.00
N THR A 33 -0.60 -6.06 -0.13
CA THR A 33 0.77 -6.55 -0.31
C THR A 33 1.73 -5.49 -0.85
N GLY A 34 1.30 -4.22 -0.93
CA GLY A 34 2.08 -3.12 -1.43
C GLY A 34 3.05 -2.53 -0.40
N ASN A 35 3.86 -1.61 -0.86
CA ASN A 35 4.71 -0.75 -0.03
C ASN A 35 4.96 0.57 -0.77
N THR A 36 5.68 1.51 -0.13
CA THR A 36 5.95 2.84 -0.69
C THR A 36 6.62 2.80 -2.07
N SER A 37 7.48 1.80 -2.34
CA SER A 37 8.19 1.71 -3.62
C SER A 37 7.27 1.42 -4.83
N ALA A 38 6.06 0.93 -4.60
CA ALA A 38 5.08 0.71 -5.67
C ALA A 38 4.66 2.01 -6.37
N TRP A 39 4.89 3.15 -5.73
CA TRP A 39 4.50 4.47 -6.22
C TRP A 39 5.64 5.26 -6.89
N ASN A 40 6.86 4.71 -6.94
CA ASN A 40 8.05 5.44 -7.44
C ASN A 40 7.87 6.02 -8.85
N GLY A 41 7.22 5.29 -9.75
CA GLY A 41 6.96 5.78 -11.11
C GLY A 41 6.04 7.01 -11.12
N GLN A 42 4.95 6.96 -10.37
CA GLN A 42 3.99 8.06 -10.26
C GLN A 42 4.59 9.25 -9.51
N ILE A 43 5.40 9.00 -8.47
CA ILE A 43 6.08 10.04 -7.70
C ILE A 43 7.07 10.81 -8.59
N ALA A 44 7.88 10.12 -9.40
CA ALA A 44 8.86 10.76 -10.25
C ALA A 44 8.21 11.70 -11.28
N ASP A 45 7.18 11.23 -11.99
CA ASP A 45 6.61 11.95 -13.12
C ASP A 45 5.62 13.06 -12.69
N LEU A 46 4.78 12.79 -11.68
CA LEU A 46 3.69 13.69 -11.32
C LEU A 46 4.10 14.74 -10.28
N ILE A 47 5.08 14.46 -9.45
CA ILE A 47 5.30 15.21 -8.22
C ILE A 47 6.52 16.09 -8.31
N THR A 48 7.66 15.57 -8.74
CA THR A 48 8.89 16.36 -8.83
C THR A 48 8.87 17.36 -9.96
N GLU A 49 8.19 17.07 -11.07
CA GLU A 49 8.10 17.96 -12.23
C GLU A 49 6.97 19.01 -12.13
N LYS A 50 5.94 18.74 -11.32
CA LYS A 50 4.69 19.54 -11.26
C LYS A 50 4.51 20.36 -9.97
N ASN A 51 5.55 20.53 -9.18
CA ASN A 51 5.51 21.25 -7.89
C ASN A 51 4.60 20.63 -6.82
N HIS A 52 4.12 19.41 -7.01
CA HIS A 52 3.34 18.70 -6.00
C HIS A 52 4.24 18.01 -4.96
N GLY A 53 3.69 17.71 -3.81
CA GLY A 53 4.31 16.91 -2.79
C GLY A 53 3.69 15.51 -2.71
N TYR A 54 4.28 14.65 -1.89
CA TYR A 54 3.70 13.34 -1.62
C TYR A 54 3.92 12.90 -0.18
N LEU A 55 3.01 12.06 0.30
CA LEU A 55 3.12 11.26 1.50
C LEU A 55 2.83 9.81 1.12
N ALA A 56 3.83 8.94 1.16
CA ALA A 56 3.67 7.51 0.98
C ALA A 56 4.02 6.81 2.30
N TYR A 57 3.29 5.78 2.69
CA TYR A 57 3.51 5.09 3.96
C TYR A 57 3.19 3.61 3.86
N ASN A 58 3.75 2.83 4.75
CA ASN A 58 3.48 1.41 4.88
C ASN A 58 2.56 1.14 6.08
N PHE A 59 1.50 0.36 5.89
CA PHE A 59 0.66 -0.06 7.01
C PHE A 59 1.47 -0.80 8.06
N ARG A 60 1.03 -0.80 9.31
CA ARG A 60 1.57 -1.73 10.30
C ARG A 60 1.58 -3.15 9.73
N GLY A 61 2.69 -3.86 9.88
CA GLY A 61 2.91 -5.20 9.31
C GLY A 61 3.41 -5.23 7.86
N GLN A 62 3.37 -4.11 7.13
CA GLN A 62 4.11 -3.98 5.88
C GLN A 62 5.59 -3.68 6.15
N ILE A 63 6.45 -3.90 5.14
CA ILE A 63 7.89 -3.70 5.25
C ILE A 63 8.24 -2.35 5.92
N TYR A 64 9.22 -2.34 6.80
CA TYR A 64 9.71 -1.20 7.60
C TYR A 64 8.72 -0.62 8.64
N SER A 65 7.44 -1.04 8.65
CA SER A 65 6.47 -0.67 9.68
C SER A 65 6.34 -1.77 10.71
N LYS A 66 6.67 -1.45 11.96
CA LYS A 66 6.63 -2.40 13.08
C LYS A 66 5.24 -2.46 13.69
N PHE A 67 4.82 -3.64 14.17
CA PHE A 67 3.59 -3.80 14.93
C PHE A 67 3.73 -4.89 15.99
N ASP A 68 2.95 -4.78 17.06
CA ASP A 68 2.81 -5.81 18.06
C ASP A 68 2.13 -7.05 17.45
N LYS A 69 2.80 -8.21 17.49
CA LYS A 69 2.28 -9.48 16.93
C LYS A 69 1.02 -10.00 17.63
N ASN A 70 0.74 -9.52 18.84
CA ASN A 70 -0.47 -9.85 19.59
C ASN A 70 -1.68 -8.99 19.16
N LEU A 71 -1.43 -7.92 18.40
CA LEU A 71 -2.47 -7.03 17.90
C LEU A 71 -3.14 -7.63 16.65
N VAL A 72 -4.46 -7.68 16.67
CA VAL A 72 -5.24 -7.99 15.45
C VAL A 72 -5.38 -6.70 14.66
N LEU A 73 -4.70 -6.62 13.51
CA LEU A 73 -4.81 -5.48 12.60
C LEU A 73 -6.16 -5.54 11.89
N ASP A 74 -7.08 -4.72 12.31
CA ASP A 74 -8.38 -4.54 11.68
C ASP A 74 -8.48 -3.24 10.87
N THR A 75 -9.61 -3.04 10.23
CA THR A 75 -9.90 -1.85 9.43
C THR A 75 -9.88 -0.56 10.26
N GLU A 76 -10.35 -0.64 11.51
CA GLU A 76 -10.40 0.51 12.42
C GLU A 76 -9.00 1.05 12.73
N ILE A 77 -8.08 0.15 13.01
CA ILE A 77 -6.68 0.48 13.29
C ILE A 77 -6.03 1.11 12.06
N ILE A 78 -6.18 0.50 10.89
CA ILE A 78 -5.53 0.99 9.66
C ILE A 78 -6.06 2.38 9.25
N VAL A 79 -7.35 2.60 9.33
CA VAL A 79 -7.95 3.91 9.01
C VAL A 79 -7.58 4.97 10.05
N THR A 80 -7.56 4.59 11.32
CA THR A 80 -7.12 5.49 12.40
C THR A 80 -5.66 5.88 12.24
N ASP A 81 -4.80 4.94 11.86
CA ASP A 81 -3.38 5.19 11.60
C ASP A 81 -3.17 6.16 10.43
N LEU A 82 -3.93 5.99 9.34
CA LEU A 82 -3.89 6.92 8.20
C LEU A 82 -4.23 8.35 8.65
N ILE A 83 -5.33 8.51 9.39
CA ILE A 83 -5.77 9.82 9.87
C ILE A 83 -4.72 10.42 10.83
N LYS A 84 -4.20 9.64 11.76
CA LYS A 84 -3.18 10.09 12.70
C LYS A 84 -1.87 10.49 12.02
N LEU A 85 -1.42 9.71 11.03
CA LEU A 85 -0.21 10.02 10.27
C LEU A 85 -0.38 11.32 9.48
N ILE A 86 -1.52 11.52 8.81
CA ILE A 86 -1.80 12.76 8.08
C ILE A 86 -1.83 13.95 9.03
N ASN A 87 -2.48 13.83 10.18
CA ASN A 87 -2.50 14.89 11.18
C ASN A 87 -1.12 15.18 11.79
N TYR A 88 -0.27 14.16 11.92
CA TYR A 88 1.12 14.31 12.41
C TYR A 88 2.02 15.03 11.41
N VAL A 89 1.92 14.65 10.12
CA VAL A 89 2.71 15.28 9.04
C VAL A 89 2.17 16.66 8.70
N ASP A 90 0.87 16.89 8.91
CA ASP A 90 0.12 18.12 8.64
C ASP A 90 0.33 18.68 7.21
N PRO A 91 0.16 17.86 6.17
CA PRO A 91 0.33 18.31 4.79
C PRO A 91 -0.82 19.23 4.38
N THR A 92 -0.49 20.30 3.66
CA THR A 92 -1.52 21.19 3.10
C THR A 92 -2.17 20.58 1.85
N LYS A 93 -3.48 20.81 1.65
CA LYS A 93 -4.24 20.45 0.42
C LYS A 93 -3.95 19.03 -0.06
N ILE A 94 -4.52 18.02 0.57
CA ILE A 94 -4.26 16.63 0.24
C ILE A 94 -5.19 16.07 -0.83
N ILE A 95 -4.65 15.22 -1.69
CA ILE A 95 -5.39 14.31 -2.57
C ILE A 95 -5.05 12.89 -2.15
N LEU A 96 -6.05 12.11 -1.74
CA LEU A 96 -5.86 10.71 -1.39
C LEU A 96 -5.85 9.84 -2.65
N VAL A 97 -4.86 8.95 -2.76
CA VAL A 97 -4.73 7.99 -3.86
C VAL A 97 -4.67 6.60 -3.26
N GLY A 98 -5.75 5.84 -3.41
CA GLY A 98 -5.85 4.52 -2.83
C GLY A 98 -5.88 3.41 -3.86
N LEU A 99 -5.01 2.42 -3.72
CA LEU A 99 -4.96 1.24 -4.57
C LEU A 99 -5.63 0.04 -3.88
N SER A 100 -6.58 -0.60 -4.58
CA SER A 100 -7.26 -1.80 -4.08
C SER A 100 -7.92 -1.55 -2.72
N ILE A 101 -7.58 -2.30 -1.67
CA ILE A 101 -8.07 -2.09 -0.30
C ILE A 101 -7.67 -0.72 0.26
N GLY A 102 -6.55 -0.14 -0.20
CA GLY A 102 -6.13 1.20 0.18
C GLY A 102 -7.14 2.28 -0.20
N GLY A 103 -7.84 2.11 -1.32
CA GLY A 103 -8.92 3.02 -1.70
C GLY A 103 -10.15 2.92 -0.78
N LEU A 104 -10.43 1.73 -0.23
CA LEU A 104 -11.45 1.58 0.80
C LEU A 104 -11.07 2.33 2.08
N TYR A 105 -9.82 2.18 2.55
CA TYR A 105 -9.32 2.88 3.74
C TYR A 105 -9.30 4.40 3.54
N ALA A 106 -8.89 4.88 2.37
CA ALA A 106 -8.95 6.30 2.02
C ALA A 106 -10.39 6.84 2.05
N SER A 107 -11.35 6.09 1.47
CA SER A 107 -12.77 6.45 1.50
C SER A 107 -13.32 6.51 2.92
N MET A 108 -12.97 5.55 3.76
CA MET A 108 -13.40 5.52 5.17
C MET A 108 -12.78 6.66 5.98
N ALA A 109 -11.54 7.06 5.69
CA ALA A 109 -10.93 8.22 6.33
C ALA A 109 -11.68 9.51 6.01
N VAL A 110 -12.10 9.70 4.75
CA VAL A 110 -12.93 10.84 4.34
C VAL A 110 -14.32 10.78 5.00
N GLU A 111 -14.94 9.61 5.06
CA GLU A 111 -16.22 9.42 5.77
C GLU A 111 -16.11 9.79 7.27
N ARG A 112 -14.95 9.59 7.88
CA ARG A 112 -14.67 10.00 9.27
C ARG A 112 -14.25 11.46 9.43
N GLY A 113 -14.37 12.26 8.38
CA GLY A 113 -14.14 13.68 8.42
C GLY A 113 -12.74 14.16 8.04
N LEU A 114 -11.86 13.27 7.55
CA LEU A 114 -10.60 13.70 6.97
C LEU A 114 -10.88 14.58 5.75
N LYS A 115 -10.41 15.83 5.81
CA LYS A 115 -10.59 16.76 4.70
C LYS A 115 -9.57 16.48 3.60
N ALA A 116 -10.03 16.33 2.37
CA ALA A 116 -9.21 16.15 1.19
C ALA A 116 -9.81 16.92 0.02
N GLU A 117 -8.97 17.48 -0.84
CA GLU A 117 -9.37 18.17 -2.08
C GLU A 117 -9.85 17.17 -3.14
N GLY A 118 -9.42 15.92 -3.05
CA GLY A 118 -9.80 14.88 -3.99
C GLY A 118 -9.50 13.47 -3.48
N LEU A 119 -10.16 12.50 -4.12
CA LEU A 119 -10.00 11.08 -3.84
C LEU A 119 -9.89 10.32 -5.17
N ILE A 120 -8.74 9.65 -5.37
CA ILE A 120 -8.48 8.81 -6.54
C ILE A 120 -8.50 7.35 -6.10
N LEU A 121 -9.40 6.58 -6.67
CA LEU A 121 -9.60 5.17 -6.36
C LEU A 121 -9.15 4.31 -7.53
N ILE A 122 -8.11 3.52 -7.32
CA ILE A 122 -7.51 2.65 -8.33
C ILE A 122 -7.89 1.21 -7.99
N ASN A 123 -8.65 0.57 -8.87
CA ASN A 123 -9.08 -0.83 -8.73
C ASN A 123 -9.67 -1.16 -7.33
N THR A 124 -10.47 -0.24 -6.80
CA THR A 124 -11.07 -0.34 -5.46
C THR A 124 -12.49 -0.91 -5.55
N LEU A 125 -12.80 -1.87 -4.71
CA LEU A 125 -14.14 -2.42 -4.56
C LEU A 125 -14.84 -1.81 -3.35
N ARG A 126 -16.11 -1.43 -3.53
CA ARG A 126 -16.94 -0.91 -2.44
C ARG A 126 -17.17 -1.94 -1.33
N LYS A 127 -17.35 -3.20 -1.71
CA LYS A 127 -17.53 -4.33 -0.79
C LYS A 127 -17.05 -5.63 -1.45
N PRO A 128 -16.59 -6.61 -0.67
CA PRO A 128 -16.17 -7.89 -1.24
C PRO A 128 -17.38 -8.61 -1.84
N SER A 129 -17.18 -9.18 -3.04
CA SER A 129 -18.12 -10.12 -3.63
C SER A 129 -17.94 -11.51 -3.01
N ARG A 130 -18.93 -12.40 -3.20
CA ARG A 130 -18.78 -13.82 -2.78
C ARG A 130 -17.55 -14.48 -3.39
N ARG A 131 -17.27 -14.19 -4.67
CA ARG A 131 -16.07 -14.68 -5.36
C ARG A 131 -14.79 -14.18 -4.69
N LEU A 132 -14.72 -12.88 -4.36
CA LEU A 132 -13.55 -12.32 -3.71
C LEU A 132 -13.33 -12.92 -2.31
N ASN A 133 -14.40 -13.19 -1.56
CA ASN A 133 -14.28 -13.87 -0.27
C ASN A 133 -13.63 -15.26 -0.42
N TRP A 134 -14.02 -16.04 -1.42
CA TRP A 134 -13.40 -17.32 -1.72
C TRP A 134 -11.91 -17.19 -2.09
N ILE A 135 -11.59 -16.22 -2.95
CA ILE A 135 -10.19 -15.92 -3.31
C ILE A 135 -9.39 -15.54 -2.06
N ASN A 136 -9.92 -14.68 -1.20
CA ASN A 136 -9.26 -14.28 0.03
C ASN A 136 -9.00 -15.47 0.98
N HIS A 137 -9.98 -16.39 1.13
CA HIS A 137 -9.77 -17.63 1.89
C HIS A 137 -8.63 -18.48 1.30
N ALA A 138 -8.59 -18.63 -0.03
CA ALA A 138 -7.53 -19.37 -0.70
C ALA A 138 -6.16 -18.72 -0.48
N MET A 139 -6.08 -17.38 -0.58
CA MET A 139 -4.84 -16.62 -0.33
C MET A 139 -4.35 -16.75 1.11
N VAL A 140 -5.26 -16.71 2.10
CA VAL A 140 -4.89 -16.94 3.51
C VAL A 140 -4.34 -18.35 3.72
N ASN A 141 -4.94 -19.37 3.10
CA ASN A 141 -4.45 -20.74 3.19
C ASN A 141 -3.10 -20.90 2.48
N ALA A 142 -2.94 -20.29 1.30
CA ALA A 142 -1.65 -20.26 0.59
C ALA A 142 -0.55 -19.62 1.44
N ALA A 143 -0.86 -18.50 2.12
CA ALA A 143 0.06 -17.83 3.03
C ALA A 143 0.53 -18.76 4.17
N LYS A 144 -0.38 -19.53 4.75
CA LYS A 144 -0.08 -20.46 5.84
C LYS A 144 0.79 -21.64 5.41
N VAL A 145 0.64 -22.10 4.17
CA VAL A 145 1.32 -23.29 3.65
C VAL A 145 2.64 -22.97 2.98
N GLY A 146 2.66 -21.95 2.11
CA GLY A 146 3.81 -21.61 1.26
C GLY A 146 4.32 -20.18 1.42
N GLY A 147 3.79 -19.44 2.40
CA GLY A 147 4.23 -18.08 2.69
C GLY A 147 4.00 -17.10 1.54
N PRO A 148 4.76 -15.98 1.53
CA PRO A 148 4.61 -14.93 0.51
C PRO A 148 4.88 -15.42 -0.91
N ALA A 149 5.78 -16.38 -1.12
CA ALA A 149 6.10 -16.89 -2.44
C ALA A 149 4.89 -17.55 -3.10
N LEU A 150 4.18 -18.43 -2.39
CA LEU A 150 3.00 -19.09 -2.92
C LEU A 150 1.85 -18.09 -3.20
N ILE A 151 1.70 -17.05 -2.37
CA ILE A 151 0.74 -15.97 -2.63
C ILE A 151 1.05 -15.28 -3.96
N MET A 152 2.32 -14.97 -4.21
CA MET A 152 2.75 -14.32 -5.44
C MET A 152 2.52 -15.22 -6.64
N ASP A 153 2.92 -16.49 -6.58
CA ASP A 153 2.78 -17.44 -7.68
C ASP A 153 1.31 -17.68 -8.07
N MET A 154 0.41 -17.71 -7.09
CA MET A 154 -1.03 -17.87 -7.32
C MET A 154 -1.74 -16.56 -7.69
N GLY A 155 -1.30 -15.45 -7.14
CA GLY A 155 -1.98 -14.16 -7.27
C GLY A 155 -1.58 -13.38 -8.52
N MET A 156 -0.29 -13.39 -8.87
CA MET A 156 0.21 -12.58 -9.99
C MET A 156 -0.47 -12.90 -11.32
N PRO A 157 -0.70 -14.17 -11.71
CA PRO A 157 -1.41 -14.48 -12.97
C PRO A 157 -2.85 -13.97 -13.03
N VAL A 158 -3.45 -13.67 -11.87
CA VAL A 158 -4.85 -13.18 -11.77
C VAL A 158 -4.94 -11.67 -11.89
N ILE A 159 -3.89 -10.93 -11.47
CA ILE A 159 -3.94 -9.46 -11.33
C ILE A 159 -3.01 -8.72 -12.29
N ALA A 160 -2.00 -9.39 -12.85
CA ALA A 160 -1.02 -8.77 -13.72
C ALA A 160 -1.37 -8.91 -15.21
N SER A 161 -0.92 -7.94 -16.02
CA SER A 161 -1.05 -8.05 -17.48
C SER A 161 -0.06 -9.07 -18.04
N PRO A 162 -0.34 -9.65 -19.22
CA PRO A 162 0.60 -10.56 -19.88
C PRO A 162 1.99 -9.96 -20.05
N GLU A 163 2.09 -8.70 -20.47
CA GLU A 163 3.36 -7.99 -20.65
C GLU A 163 4.14 -7.85 -19.33
N PHE A 164 3.43 -7.57 -18.23
CA PHE A 164 4.05 -7.52 -16.93
C PHE A 164 4.59 -8.89 -16.50
N LEU A 165 3.85 -9.97 -16.74
CA LEU A 165 4.27 -11.34 -16.43
C LEU A 165 5.52 -11.74 -17.22
N ILE A 166 5.59 -11.42 -18.53
CA ILE A 166 6.77 -11.66 -19.35
C ILE A 166 7.99 -10.96 -18.75
N ASN A 167 7.88 -9.68 -18.42
CA ASN A 167 8.97 -8.93 -17.79
C ASN A 167 9.38 -9.50 -16.42
N MET A 168 8.44 -10.09 -15.69
CA MET A 168 8.72 -10.75 -14.41
C MET A 168 9.42 -12.10 -14.62
N GLU A 169 9.02 -12.87 -15.63
CA GLU A 169 9.66 -14.14 -15.98
C GLU A 169 11.10 -13.95 -16.42
N GLU A 170 11.38 -12.96 -17.27
CA GLU A 170 12.75 -12.63 -17.67
C GLU A 170 13.65 -12.30 -16.48
N LYS A 171 13.11 -11.60 -15.47
CA LYS A 171 13.81 -11.32 -14.22
C LYS A 171 13.91 -12.51 -13.28
N ALA A 172 12.88 -13.38 -13.26
CA ALA A 172 12.82 -14.57 -12.41
C ALA A 172 13.62 -15.75 -12.96
N LEU A 173 13.86 -15.77 -14.27
CA LEU A 173 14.72 -16.75 -14.95
C LEU A 173 16.21 -16.43 -14.84
N ASP A 174 16.62 -15.39 -14.10
CA ASP A 174 18.01 -15.24 -13.68
C ASP A 174 18.42 -16.54 -12.95
N PRO A 175 19.38 -17.31 -13.49
CA PRO A 175 19.81 -18.62 -12.92
C PRO A 175 20.20 -18.54 -11.45
N ARG A 176 20.57 -17.35 -10.96
CA ARG A 176 20.92 -17.08 -9.56
C ARG A 176 19.69 -17.06 -8.64
N ILE A 177 18.49 -16.82 -9.18
CA ILE A 177 17.21 -16.81 -8.45
C ILE A 177 16.53 -18.18 -8.50
N PHE A 178 16.72 -18.93 -9.59
CA PHE A 178 16.07 -20.22 -9.82
C PHE A 178 16.53 -21.34 -8.87
N VAL A 179 17.82 -21.30 -8.44
CA VAL A 179 18.39 -22.29 -7.50
C VAL A 179 17.74 -22.22 -6.11
N TYR A 180 17.18 -21.09 -5.71
CA TYR A 180 16.51 -20.95 -4.42
C TYR A 180 15.06 -21.47 -4.40
N ARG A 181 14.46 -21.79 -5.55
CA ARG A 181 13.07 -22.27 -5.65
C ARG A 181 12.94 -23.79 -5.77
N MET A 182 14.03 -24.51 -5.96
CA MET A 182 14.05 -25.98 -6.12
C MET A 182 14.58 -26.75 -4.90
N ILE A 183 14.86 -26.07 -3.81
CA ILE A 183 15.24 -26.62 -2.52
C ILE A 183 14.23 -26.12 -1.47
#